data_1c1936c3a1d00b565a100a6407f38653
#
_entry.id   1c1936c3a1d00b565a100a6407f38653
#
_cell.length_a   1.000
_cell.length_b   1.000
_cell.length_c   1.000
_cell.angle_alpha   90.00
_cell.angle_beta   90.00
_cell.angle_gamma   90.00
#
_symmetry.space_group_name_H-M   'P 1'
#
loop_
_entity.id
_entity.type
_entity.pdbx_description
1 polymer ?
#
loop_
_entity_poly.entity_id
_entity_poly.type
_entity_poly.pdbx_seq_one_letter_code
_entity_poly.pdbx_strand_id
1 'polypeptide(L)'
;VWDGDDAELVEYWYVQHNNTMLGPYLEFGVTISASHTDAKGNTWKGGYYPYMYLTQDSAVDAGRVLGFPKKMAYIRATEHGGEKGDDFYAFSMSRNGYLMHASQGKYDDAAVTPPSFYGQTDWGRMNMKVVTRPDVASSEWQLTYLPSKLPPAFNVEGHRFQVKSELTRTASGESIDWFQQATPFDNMGAELKITEVKGLISFTFDLVIPPAEVVWSETYERPASYRGYATPYQHGLRQQFTIHQGA
;
A
#
# COMPACT_ATOMS: atom_id res chain seq x y z
N VAL A 1 -9.42 -8.05 10.75
CA VAL A 1 -9.06 -9.36 11.31
C VAL A 1 -8.25 -10.09 10.25
N TRP A 2 -7.06 -10.54 10.57
CA TRP A 2 -6.23 -11.41 9.75
C TRP A 2 -6.93 -12.75 9.63
N ASP A 3 -7.01 -13.29 8.44
CA ASP A 3 -7.72 -14.53 8.20
C ASP A 3 -6.87 -15.43 7.28
N GLY A 4 -6.29 -16.46 7.87
CA GLY A 4 -5.64 -17.55 7.18
C GLY A 4 -4.11 -17.58 7.23
N ASP A 5 -3.55 -18.60 6.62
CA ASP A 5 -2.11 -18.94 6.63
C ASP A 5 -1.21 -17.88 5.94
N ASP A 6 -1.82 -16.96 5.15
CA ASP A 6 -1.12 -15.84 4.50
C ASP A 6 -1.02 -14.58 5.37
N ALA A 7 -1.53 -14.61 6.59
CA ALA A 7 -1.51 -13.47 7.52
C ALA A 7 -0.09 -13.03 7.92
N GLU A 8 0.89 -13.87 7.71
CA GLU A 8 2.30 -13.59 8.00
C GLU A 8 3.03 -12.92 6.84
N LEU A 9 2.44 -12.88 5.65
CA LEU A 9 3.06 -12.26 4.49
C LEU A 9 2.70 -10.78 4.38
N VAL A 10 3.73 -9.96 4.22
CA VAL A 10 3.62 -8.53 3.93
C VAL A 10 4.23 -8.29 2.56
N GLU A 11 3.47 -7.64 1.70
CA GLU A 11 3.94 -7.24 0.40
C GLU A 11 4.48 -5.81 0.47
N TYR A 12 5.73 -5.64 0.10
CA TYR A 12 6.33 -4.34 -0.20
C TYR A 12 6.42 -4.21 -1.70
N TRP A 13 5.88 -3.13 -2.23
CA TRP A 13 5.87 -2.91 -3.66
C TRP A 13 6.39 -1.52 -4.01
N TYR A 14 7.02 -1.48 -5.14
CA TYR A 14 7.46 -0.26 -5.79
C TYR A 14 6.86 -0.22 -7.19
N VAL A 15 6.34 0.94 -7.59
CA VAL A 15 5.75 1.15 -8.91
C VAL A 15 6.30 2.43 -9.52
N GLN A 16 6.73 2.33 -10.76
CA GLN A 16 7.02 3.47 -11.61
C GLN A 16 5.83 3.70 -12.55
N HIS A 17 5.08 4.74 -12.27
CA HIS A 17 3.97 5.18 -13.12
C HIS A 17 4.51 6.08 -14.23
N ASN A 18 4.71 5.54 -15.42
CA ASN A 18 5.29 6.27 -16.53
C ASN A 18 4.28 7.13 -17.27
N ASN A 19 3.02 6.70 -17.35
CA ASN A 19 1.98 7.36 -18.12
C ASN A 19 0.65 7.32 -17.35
N THR A 20 0.31 8.41 -16.69
CA THR A 20 -0.96 8.58 -15.99
C THR A 20 -1.59 9.94 -16.32
N MET A 21 -2.88 10.10 -16.03
CA MET A 21 -3.55 11.41 -16.14
C MET A 21 -2.95 12.48 -15.21
N LEU A 22 -2.19 12.06 -14.19
CA LEU A 22 -1.54 12.93 -13.21
C LEU A 22 -0.08 13.23 -13.58
N GLY A 23 0.44 12.66 -14.68
CA GLY A 23 1.84 12.68 -15.05
C GLY A 23 2.63 11.50 -14.44
N PRO A 24 3.95 11.40 -14.73
CA PRO A 24 4.79 10.33 -14.22
C PRO A 24 5.16 10.54 -12.74
N TYR A 25 5.17 9.45 -11.96
CA TYR A 25 5.61 9.47 -10.57
C TYR A 25 6.06 8.09 -10.10
N LEU A 26 6.79 8.09 -8.99
CA LEU A 26 7.21 6.88 -8.30
C LEU A 26 6.33 6.69 -7.07
N GLU A 27 5.97 5.45 -6.80
CA GLU A 27 5.14 5.08 -5.66
C GLU A 27 5.71 3.85 -4.95
N PHE A 28 5.71 3.90 -3.64
CA PHE A 28 6.06 2.79 -2.76
C PHE A 28 4.90 2.55 -1.81
N GLY A 29 4.61 1.30 -1.54
CA GLY A 29 3.59 0.96 -0.57
C GLY A 29 3.80 -0.39 0.08
N VAL A 30 3.00 -0.59 1.11
CA VAL A 30 2.92 -1.84 1.83
C VAL A 30 1.49 -2.33 1.76
N THR A 31 1.32 -3.61 1.48
CA THR A 31 0.01 -4.27 1.46
C THR A 31 0.02 -5.42 2.46
N ILE A 32 -1.04 -5.50 3.23
CA ILE A 32 -1.33 -6.64 4.09
C ILE A 32 -2.70 -7.22 3.73
N SER A 33 -2.83 -8.53 3.84
CA SER A 33 -4.11 -9.20 3.63
C SER A 33 -5.10 -8.81 4.71
N ALA A 34 -6.33 -8.46 4.35
CA ALA A 34 -7.36 -8.06 5.30
C ALA A 34 -8.77 -8.46 4.83
N SER A 35 -9.67 -8.65 5.79
CA SER A 35 -11.09 -8.81 5.54
C SER A 35 -11.92 -7.97 6.51
N HIS A 36 -13.11 -7.57 6.05
CA HIS A 36 -14.11 -6.87 6.85
C HIS A 36 -15.47 -7.51 6.64
N THR A 37 -16.18 -7.79 7.72
CA THR A 37 -17.57 -8.26 7.67
C THR A 37 -18.46 -7.25 8.39
N ASP A 38 -19.48 -6.76 7.70
CA ASP A 38 -20.44 -5.81 8.27
C ASP A 38 -21.47 -6.49 9.18
N ALA A 39 -22.32 -5.69 9.82
CA ALA A 39 -23.37 -6.20 10.70
C ALA A 39 -24.47 -7.02 9.95
N LYS A 40 -24.50 -6.95 8.62
CA LYS A 40 -25.44 -7.71 7.78
C LYS A 40 -24.84 -9.02 7.30
N GLY A 41 -23.56 -9.30 7.62
CA GLY A 41 -22.85 -10.50 7.20
C GLY A 41 -22.19 -10.39 5.82
N ASN A 42 -22.18 -9.22 5.19
CA ASN A 42 -21.43 -9.03 3.95
C ASN A 42 -19.93 -8.98 4.27
N THR A 43 -19.14 -9.69 3.49
CA THR A 43 -17.69 -9.77 3.68
C THR A 43 -16.94 -9.21 2.47
N TRP A 44 -16.03 -8.28 2.74
CA TRP A 44 -15.06 -7.75 1.78
C TRP A 44 -13.69 -8.30 2.11
N LYS A 45 -12.96 -8.74 1.07
CA LYS A 45 -11.58 -9.22 1.19
C LYS A 45 -10.68 -8.39 0.30
N GLY A 46 -9.47 -8.09 0.76
CA GLY A 46 -8.57 -7.29 -0.06
C GLY A 46 -7.24 -6.97 0.61
N GLY A 47 -6.38 -6.27 -0.14
CA GLY A 47 -5.19 -5.67 0.38
C GLY A 47 -5.51 -4.39 1.15
N TYR A 48 -5.11 -4.34 2.41
CA TYR A 48 -5.10 -3.11 3.20
C TYR A 48 -3.73 -2.44 3.09
N TYR A 49 -3.74 -1.11 2.90
CA TYR A 49 -2.53 -0.32 2.68
C TYR A 49 -2.23 0.55 3.91
N PRO A 50 -1.40 0.09 4.86
CA PRO A 50 -1.04 0.89 6.03
C PRO A 50 -0.11 2.05 5.68
N TYR A 51 0.71 1.90 4.63
CA TYR A 51 1.74 2.87 4.24
C TYR A 51 1.80 3.01 2.72
N MET A 52 1.77 4.26 2.25
CA MET A 52 1.98 4.61 0.85
C MET A 52 2.75 5.93 0.73
N TYR A 53 3.73 5.97 -0.14
CA TYR A 53 4.60 7.12 -0.36
C TYR A 53 4.80 7.38 -1.85
N LEU A 54 4.81 8.65 -2.24
CA LEU A 54 4.89 9.05 -3.64
C LEU A 54 5.77 10.27 -3.82
N THR A 55 6.21 10.46 -5.07
CA THR A 55 7.03 11.63 -5.45
C THR A 55 6.22 12.80 -6.00
N GLN A 56 4.87 12.69 -6.08
CA GLN A 56 4.02 13.69 -6.71
C GLN A 56 2.80 14.03 -5.81
N ASP A 57 2.58 15.31 -5.56
CA ASP A 57 1.53 15.85 -4.69
C ASP A 57 0.12 15.62 -5.24
N SER A 58 -0.12 15.86 -6.54
CA SER A 58 -1.42 15.62 -7.16
C SER A 58 -1.87 14.15 -7.06
N ALA A 59 -0.92 13.21 -7.13
CA ALA A 59 -1.20 11.79 -6.92
C ALA A 59 -1.47 11.44 -5.44
N VAL A 60 -0.85 12.19 -4.51
CA VAL A 60 -1.18 12.09 -3.08
C VAL A 60 -2.63 12.52 -2.85
N ASP A 61 -3.02 13.69 -3.34
CA ASP A 61 -4.36 14.24 -3.12
C ASP A 61 -5.45 13.39 -3.77
N ALA A 62 -5.26 13.00 -5.03
CA ALA A 62 -6.18 12.11 -5.73
C ALA A 62 -6.38 10.77 -4.99
N GLY A 63 -5.31 10.19 -4.47
CA GLY A 63 -5.39 8.93 -3.73
C GLY A 63 -6.08 9.07 -2.37
N ARG A 64 -5.87 10.17 -1.66
CA ARG A 64 -6.52 10.43 -0.37
C ARG A 64 -8.04 10.54 -0.48
N VAL A 65 -8.55 11.03 -1.60
CA VAL A 65 -10.00 11.04 -1.86
C VAL A 65 -10.57 9.63 -1.83
N LEU A 66 -9.83 8.64 -2.31
CA LEU A 66 -10.20 7.22 -2.30
C LEU A 66 -9.90 6.51 -0.97
N GLY A 67 -9.24 7.19 -0.03
CA GLY A 67 -8.86 6.66 1.28
C GLY A 67 -7.44 6.12 1.39
N PHE A 68 -6.65 6.14 0.33
CA PHE A 68 -5.25 5.70 0.41
C PHE A 68 -4.44 6.60 1.37
N PRO A 69 -3.61 6.04 2.26
CA PRO A 69 -2.83 6.80 3.26
C PRO A 69 -1.57 7.43 2.65
N LYS A 70 -1.72 8.06 1.51
CA LYS A 70 -0.62 8.57 0.69
C LYS A 70 0.10 9.74 1.36
N LYS A 71 1.43 9.71 1.31
CA LYS A 71 2.34 10.74 1.84
C LYS A 71 3.43 11.05 0.82
N MET A 72 3.92 12.29 0.82
CA MET A 72 5.08 12.65 0.01
C MET A 72 6.36 12.02 0.57
N ALA A 73 7.19 11.50 -0.33
CA ALA A 73 8.54 11.03 -0.03
C ALA A 73 9.46 11.24 -1.23
N TYR A 74 10.75 11.20 -0.97
CA TYR A 74 11.77 11.17 -1.99
C TYR A 74 12.11 9.71 -2.29
N ILE A 75 11.85 9.28 -3.51
CA ILE A 75 12.03 7.90 -3.95
C ILE A 75 13.03 7.88 -5.09
N ARG A 76 13.95 6.94 -5.04
CA ARG A 76 14.86 6.61 -6.13
C ARG A 76 14.73 5.14 -6.45
N ALA A 77 14.73 4.84 -7.72
CA ALA A 77 14.80 3.47 -8.20
C ALA A 77 15.73 3.41 -9.41
N THR A 78 16.44 2.34 -9.50
CA THR A 78 17.25 1.98 -10.65
C THR A 78 16.99 0.51 -10.94
N GLU A 79 16.63 0.23 -12.16
CA GLU A 79 16.57 -1.11 -12.70
C GLU A 79 17.49 -1.15 -13.89
N HIS A 80 18.45 -2.04 -13.86
CA HIS A 80 19.38 -2.24 -14.95
C HIS A 80 19.13 -3.59 -15.58
N GLY A 81 18.69 -3.58 -16.85
CA GLY A 81 18.67 -4.75 -17.69
C GLY A 81 20.04 -4.88 -18.33
N GLY A 82 20.92 -5.66 -17.70
CA GLY A 82 22.22 -6.02 -18.25
C GLY A 82 22.14 -7.18 -19.23
N GLU A 83 23.30 -7.70 -19.63
CA GLU A 83 23.38 -9.02 -20.23
C GLU A 83 22.85 -10.05 -19.21
N LYS A 84 22.29 -11.17 -19.72
CA LYS A 84 21.70 -12.21 -18.89
C LYS A 84 22.63 -12.60 -17.73
N GLY A 85 22.21 -12.33 -16.50
CA GLY A 85 22.93 -12.59 -15.27
C GLY A 85 23.49 -11.36 -14.55
N ASP A 86 23.44 -10.16 -15.16
CA ASP A 86 23.85 -8.89 -14.54
C ASP A 86 22.68 -7.95 -14.25
N ASP A 87 21.45 -8.43 -14.42
CA ASP A 87 20.26 -7.69 -14.13
C ASP A 87 20.11 -7.44 -12.63
N PHE A 88 19.96 -6.18 -12.25
CA PHE A 88 19.77 -5.81 -10.85
C PHE A 88 18.73 -4.71 -10.69
N TYR A 89 18.21 -4.59 -9.49
CA TYR A 89 17.44 -3.44 -9.06
C TYR A 89 18.05 -2.81 -7.81
N ALA A 90 17.82 -1.52 -7.65
CA ALA A 90 18.10 -0.80 -6.42
C ALA A 90 16.97 0.20 -6.17
N PHE A 91 16.50 0.25 -4.95
CA PHE A 91 15.44 1.12 -4.52
C PHE A 91 15.80 1.81 -3.22
N SER A 92 15.43 3.09 -3.06
CA SER A 92 15.53 3.78 -1.78
C SER A 92 14.41 4.79 -1.61
N MET A 93 13.97 4.95 -0.37
CA MET A 93 12.94 5.91 0.01
C MET A 93 13.36 6.68 1.25
N SER A 94 13.27 8.00 1.18
CA SER A 94 13.54 8.89 2.30
C SER A 94 12.43 9.92 2.46
N ARG A 95 12.22 10.37 3.69
CA ARG A 95 11.25 11.39 4.03
C ARG A 95 11.82 12.34 5.07
N ASN A 96 11.65 13.65 4.83
CA ASN A 96 12.18 14.70 5.70
C ASN A 96 13.67 14.52 6.00
N GLY A 97 14.46 14.08 5.00
CA GLY A 97 15.90 13.87 5.13
C GLY A 97 16.33 12.54 5.78
N TYR A 98 15.37 11.70 6.19
CA TYR A 98 15.67 10.39 6.80
C TYR A 98 15.45 9.27 5.78
N LEU A 99 16.46 8.41 5.60
CA LEU A 99 16.31 7.17 4.86
C LEU A 99 15.40 6.24 5.67
N MET A 100 14.30 5.80 5.06
CA MET A 100 13.31 4.95 5.71
C MET A 100 13.40 3.50 5.25
N HIS A 101 13.69 3.32 3.96
CA HIS A 101 13.78 2.02 3.35
C HIS A 101 14.80 2.03 2.22
N ALA A 102 15.54 0.96 2.07
CA ALA A 102 16.35 0.65 0.90
C ALA A 102 16.37 -0.86 0.66
N SER A 103 16.34 -1.23 -0.60
CA SER A 103 16.55 -2.62 -1.02
C SER A 103 17.31 -2.65 -2.34
N GLN A 104 18.11 -3.68 -2.52
CA GLN A 104 18.81 -3.94 -3.77
C GLN A 104 18.99 -5.45 -3.94
N GLY A 105 19.12 -5.89 -5.15
CA GLY A 105 19.37 -7.29 -5.42
C GLY A 105 19.57 -7.57 -6.90
N LYS A 106 19.99 -8.80 -7.18
CA LYS A 106 20.09 -9.32 -8.54
C LYS A 106 18.88 -10.19 -8.84
N TYR A 107 18.43 -10.13 -10.08
CA TYR A 107 17.47 -11.09 -10.59
C TYR A 107 18.20 -12.41 -10.88
N ASP A 108 17.68 -13.49 -10.34
CA ASP A 108 18.27 -14.83 -10.44
C ASP A 108 17.32 -15.88 -11.03
N ASP A 109 16.15 -15.40 -11.54
CA ASP A 109 15.08 -16.21 -12.11
C ASP A 109 14.59 -17.33 -11.14
N ALA A 110 14.74 -17.11 -9.83
CA ALA A 110 14.31 -18.07 -8.82
C ALA A 110 12.80 -18.31 -8.89
N ALA A 111 12.37 -19.50 -8.55
CA ALA A 111 10.95 -19.80 -8.38
C ALA A 111 10.43 -19.10 -7.11
N VAL A 112 9.77 -17.96 -7.26
CA VAL A 112 9.13 -17.21 -6.17
C VAL A 112 7.64 -17.50 -6.21
N THR A 113 7.09 -17.96 -5.11
CA THR A 113 5.63 -18.14 -4.96
C THR A 113 5.02 -16.78 -4.61
N PRO A 114 4.19 -16.19 -5.49
CA PRO A 114 3.48 -14.97 -5.14
C PRO A 114 2.50 -15.25 -3.99
N PRO A 115 2.16 -14.22 -3.18
CA PRO A 115 1.12 -14.36 -2.17
C PRO A 115 -0.18 -14.91 -2.77
N SER A 116 -0.92 -15.70 -2.01
CA SER A 116 -2.13 -16.38 -2.50
C SER A 116 -3.22 -15.43 -3.01
N PHE A 117 -3.21 -14.18 -2.56
CA PHE A 117 -4.16 -13.16 -3.04
C PHE A 117 -3.84 -12.63 -4.45
N TYR A 118 -2.63 -12.88 -4.98
CA TYR A 118 -2.27 -12.48 -6.32
C TYR A 118 -3.11 -13.24 -7.35
N GLY A 119 -3.83 -12.50 -8.18
CA GLY A 119 -4.70 -13.10 -9.21
C GLY A 119 -6.09 -13.53 -8.73
N GLN A 120 -6.45 -13.39 -7.46
CA GLN A 120 -7.81 -13.64 -7.01
C GLN A 120 -8.77 -12.58 -7.57
N THR A 121 -9.84 -13.04 -8.22
CA THR A 121 -10.81 -12.16 -8.90
C THR A 121 -11.67 -11.34 -7.94
N ASP A 122 -11.73 -11.74 -6.67
CA ASP A 122 -12.59 -11.13 -5.64
C ASP A 122 -11.79 -10.31 -4.62
N TRP A 123 -10.50 -10.12 -4.89
CA TRP A 123 -9.59 -9.38 -4.04
C TRP A 123 -9.59 -7.89 -4.38
N GLY A 124 -10.16 -7.08 -3.51
CA GLY A 124 -10.18 -5.62 -3.67
C GLY A 124 -9.06 -4.91 -2.92
N ARG A 125 -9.20 -3.60 -2.80
CA ARG A 125 -8.30 -2.76 -2.01
C ARG A 125 -9.10 -2.07 -0.91
N MET A 126 -8.63 -2.19 0.32
CA MET A 126 -9.25 -1.58 1.50
C MET A 126 -8.37 -0.48 2.06
N ASN A 127 -8.99 0.63 2.42
CA ASN A 127 -8.27 1.75 3.01
C ASN A 127 -9.09 2.38 4.14
N MET A 128 -8.39 2.87 5.15
CA MET A 128 -9.01 3.65 6.21
C MET A 128 -8.90 5.13 5.89
N LYS A 129 -10.02 5.76 5.57
CA LYS A 129 -10.12 7.19 5.33
C LYS A 129 -10.61 7.91 6.58
N VAL A 130 -9.94 8.99 6.95
CA VAL A 130 -10.35 9.85 8.06
C VAL A 130 -10.75 11.21 7.51
N VAL A 131 -12.00 11.59 7.70
CA VAL A 131 -12.54 12.90 7.32
C VAL A 131 -12.74 13.73 8.59
N THR A 132 -11.88 14.71 8.81
CA THR A 132 -11.96 15.59 9.96
C THR A 132 -12.81 16.81 9.63
N ARG A 133 -13.73 17.17 10.52
CA ARG A 133 -14.49 18.41 10.38
C ARG A 133 -13.59 19.62 10.57
N PRO A 134 -13.90 20.78 9.92
CA PRO A 134 -13.07 21.99 10.04
C PRO A 134 -12.94 22.51 11.47
N ASP A 135 -13.92 22.27 12.34
CA ASP A 135 -13.90 22.64 13.75
C ASP A 135 -13.05 21.69 14.61
N VAL A 136 -12.49 20.63 14.00
CA VAL A 136 -11.72 19.55 14.62
C VAL A 136 -12.41 18.88 15.83
N ALA A 137 -13.71 19.10 16.00
CA ALA A 137 -14.47 18.55 17.11
C ALA A 137 -14.75 17.04 16.93
N SER A 138 -14.91 16.60 15.68
CA SER A 138 -15.12 15.20 15.36
C SER A 138 -14.38 14.78 14.08
N SER A 139 -14.24 13.49 13.91
CA SER A 139 -13.73 12.88 12.68
C SER A 139 -14.63 11.73 12.30
N GLU A 140 -14.93 11.60 11.03
CA GLU A 140 -15.59 10.42 10.48
C GLU A 140 -14.50 9.47 9.96
N TRP A 141 -14.55 8.23 10.44
CA TRP A 141 -13.70 7.15 10.00
C TRP A 141 -14.47 6.30 9.00
N GLN A 142 -13.91 6.10 7.84
CA GLN A 142 -14.53 5.35 6.76
C GLN A 142 -13.61 4.24 6.31
N LEU A 143 -14.11 3.00 6.29
CA LEU A 143 -13.44 1.93 5.55
C LEU A 143 -13.92 2.01 4.11
N THR A 144 -13.01 2.33 3.20
CA THR A 144 -13.28 2.37 1.77
C THR A 144 -12.81 1.08 1.12
N TYR A 145 -13.58 0.61 0.15
CA TYR A 145 -13.28 -0.58 -0.63
C TYR A 145 -13.29 -0.25 -2.12
N LEU A 146 -12.21 -0.61 -2.80
CA LEU A 146 -12.11 -0.54 -4.25
C LEU A 146 -12.19 -1.97 -4.79
N PRO A 147 -13.23 -2.32 -5.54
CA PRO A 147 -13.37 -3.67 -6.07
C PRO A 147 -12.26 -3.98 -7.08
N SER A 148 -11.89 -5.25 -7.17
CA SER A 148 -10.95 -5.73 -8.20
C SER A 148 -11.53 -5.70 -9.61
N LYS A 149 -12.85 -5.73 -9.73
CA LYS A 149 -13.57 -5.65 -11.00
C LYS A 149 -14.19 -4.26 -11.16
N LEU A 150 -14.02 -3.67 -12.32
CA LEU A 150 -14.75 -2.45 -12.66
C LEU A 150 -16.26 -2.74 -12.68
N PRO A 151 -17.10 -1.87 -12.08
CA PRO A 151 -18.55 -1.96 -12.24
C PRO A 151 -18.92 -1.94 -13.73
N PRO A 152 -20.01 -2.61 -14.15
CA PRO A 152 -20.42 -2.67 -15.56
C PRO A 152 -20.60 -1.29 -16.23
N ALA A 153 -20.95 -0.27 -15.47
CA ALA A 153 -21.07 1.11 -15.95
C ALA A 153 -19.73 1.74 -16.39
N PHE A 154 -18.61 1.18 -15.95
CA PHE A 154 -17.24 1.57 -16.33
C PHE A 154 -16.61 0.60 -17.30
N ASN A 155 -17.42 -0.22 -17.98
CA ASN A 155 -16.96 -1.13 -19.01
C ASN A 155 -16.47 -0.32 -20.23
N VAL A 156 -15.29 0.26 -20.09
CA VAL A 156 -14.51 0.75 -21.22
C VAL A 156 -14.01 -0.53 -21.91
N GLU A 157 -14.56 -0.81 -23.07
CA GLU A 157 -14.17 -1.96 -23.90
C GLU A 157 -12.63 -2.04 -23.96
N GLY A 158 -12.06 -3.13 -23.46
CA GLY A 158 -10.61 -3.38 -23.48
C GLY A 158 -9.85 -3.09 -22.18
N HIS A 159 -10.42 -2.42 -21.18
CA HIS A 159 -9.75 -2.18 -19.91
C HIS A 159 -10.32 -3.06 -18.80
N ARG A 160 -9.90 -4.29 -18.79
CA ARG A 160 -9.96 -5.11 -17.57
C ARG A 160 -8.80 -4.70 -16.67
N PHE A 161 -8.97 -4.86 -15.35
CA PHE A 161 -7.87 -4.95 -14.42
C PHE A 161 -7.03 -6.20 -14.80
N GLN A 162 -6.35 -6.10 -15.92
CA GLN A 162 -5.45 -7.15 -16.39
C GLN A 162 -4.04 -6.69 -16.09
N VAL A 163 -3.45 -7.33 -15.10
CA VAL A 163 -2.00 -7.42 -15.05
C VAL A 163 -1.58 -8.15 -16.33
N LYS A 164 -1.24 -7.39 -17.36
CA LYS A 164 -0.55 -7.90 -18.51
C LYS A 164 0.93 -7.87 -18.15
N SER A 165 1.41 -8.92 -17.51
CA SER A 165 2.85 -9.03 -17.28
C SER A 165 3.50 -9.47 -18.58
N GLU A 166 4.17 -8.56 -19.25
CA GLU A 166 4.94 -8.88 -20.45
C GLU A 166 6.31 -9.49 -20.10
N LEU A 167 6.84 -9.17 -18.93
CA LEU A 167 8.09 -9.73 -18.44
C LEU A 167 8.02 -9.88 -16.92
N THR A 168 8.10 -11.09 -16.44
CA THR A 168 8.27 -11.35 -15.02
C THR A 168 9.73 -11.69 -14.75
N ARG A 169 10.37 -10.91 -13.92
CA ARG A 169 11.69 -11.20 -13.38
C ARG A 169 11.54 -11.52 -11.91
N THR A 170 12.35 -12.40 -11.42
CA THR A 170 12.31 -12.83 -10.03
C THR A 170 13.71 -12.82 -9.40
N ALA A 171 13.74 -12.62 -8.09
CA ALA A 171 14.92 -12.81 -7.29
C ALA A 171 14.57 -13.59 -6.02
N SER A 172 15.45 -14.51 -5.61
CA SER A 172 15.35 -15.19 -4.32
C SER A 172 15.55 -14.19 -3.17
N GLY A 173 14.97 -14.48 -2.02
CA GLY A 173 15.15 -13.62 -0.84
C GLY A 173 16.60 -13.48 -0.40
N GLU A 174 17.40 -14.51 -0.63
CA GLU A 174 18.86 -14.49 -0.34
C GLU A 174 19.65 -13.54 -1.22
N SER A 175 19.13 -13.23 -2.42
CA SER A 175 19.73 -12.27 -3.36
C SER A 175 19.35 -10.82 -3.08
N ILE A 176 18.62 -10.55 -2.00
CA ILE A 176 18.04 -9.24 -1.69
C ILE A 176 18.66 -8.67 -0.41
N ASP A 177 19.38 -7.56 -0.54
CA ASP A 177 19.75 -6.73 0.59
C ASP A 177 18.57 -5.84 1.00
N TRP A 178 18.28 -5.81 2.29
CA TRP A 178 17.14 -5.11 2.85
C TRP A 178 17.53 -4.22 4.01
N PHE A 179 17.09 -2.96 3.98
CA PHE A 179 17.22 -1.99 5.05
C PHE A 179 15.88 -1.31 5.33
N GLN A 180 15.54 -1.19 6.60
CA GLN A 180 14.36 -0.47 7.05
C GLN A 180 14.56 0.09 8.44
N GLN A 181 14.10 1.31 8.68
CA GLN A 181 14.15 1.94 10.01
C GLN A 181 12.96 2.86 10.28
N ALA A 182 12.66 3.03 11.56
CA ALA A 182 11.77 4.08 12.02
C ALA A 182 12.45 5.44 11.97
N THR A 183 11.66 6.49 11.83
CA THR A 183 12.13 7.88 11.88
C THR A 183 11.29 8.69 12.84
N PRO A 184 11.72 9.91 13.26
CA PRO A 184 10.89 10.79 14.09
C PRO A 184 9.56 11.19 13.46
N PHE A 185 9.43 11.03 12.13
CA PHE A 185 8.26 11.47 11.36
C PHE A 185 7.41 10.30 10.85
N ASP A 186 7.91 9.06 10.95
CA ASP A 186 7.21 7.89 10.44
C ASP A 186 7.68 6.60 11.12
N ASN A 187 6.73 5.77 11.52
CA ASN A 187 6.99 4.57 12.31
C ASN A 187 7.00 3.28 11.49
N MET A 188 6.90 3.33 10.16
CA MET A 188 6.80 2.13 9.33
C MET A 188 7.84 1.06 9.72
N GLY A 189 9.10 1.47 9.90
CA GLY A 189 10.17 0.55 10.25
C GLY A 189 10.12 -0.02 11.68
N ALA A 190 9.36 0.62 12.59
CA ALA A 190 9.15 0.08 13.94
C ALA A 190 7.93 -0.84 14.02
N GLU A 191 6.89 -0.51 13.24
CA GLU A 191 5.60 -1.22 13.25
C GLU A 191 5.65 -2.51 12.41
N LEU A 192 6.42 -2.49 11.31
CA LEU A 192 6.58 -3.61 10.39
C LEU A 192 7.99 -4.18 10.48
N LYS A 193 8.22 -5.10 11.39
CA LYS A 193 9.51 -5.80 11.52
C LYS A 193 9.59 -6.95 10.52
N ILE A 194 10.44 -6.80 9.52
CA ILE A 194 10.69 -7.85 8.53
C ILE A 194 11.71 -8.82 9.11
N THR A 195 11.32 -10.07 9.24
CA THR A 195 12.18 -11.16 9.75
C THR A 195 12.85 -11.94 8.63
N GLU A 196 12.21 -11.97 7.45
CA GLU A 196 12.70 -12.70 6.30
C GLU A 196 12.17 -12.06 5.01
N VAL A 197 12.99 -11.97 3.98
CA VAL A 197 12.58 -11.62 2.62
C VAL A 197 12.41 -12.92 1.84
N LYS A 198 11.20 -13.22 1.37
CA LYS A 198 10.93 -14.46 0.63
C LYS A 198 11.40 -14.40 -0.82
N GLY A 199 11.36 -13.23 -1.42
CA GLY A 199 11.75 -13.00 -2.80
C GLY A 199 11.16 -11.72 -3.37
N LEU A 200 11.44 -11.49 -4.65
CA LEU A 200 10.94 -10.35 -5.43
C LEU A 200 10.37 -10.83 -6.75
N ILE A 201 9.28 -10.19 -7.16
CA ILE A 201 8.69 -10.35 -8.49
C ILE A 201 8.57 -8.97 -9.13
N SER A 202 9.15 -8.81 -10.31
CA SER A 202 9.05 -7.58 -11.13
C SER A 202 8.21 -7.85 -12.37
N PHE A 203 7.23 -6.98 -12.64
CA PHE A 203 6.34 -7.09 -13.80
C PHE A 203 5.85 -5.72 -14.24
N THR A 204 5.40 -5.63 -15.50
CA THR A 204 4.75 -4.44 -16.07
C THR A 204 3.24 -4.67 -16.15
N PHE A 205 2.44 -3.66 -15.80
CA PHE A 205 0.99 -3.76 -15.83
C PHE A 205 0.31 -2.44 -16.17
N ASP A 206 -0.90 -2.54 -16.70
CA ASP A 206 -1.82 -1.41 -16.87
C ASP A 206 -2.80 -1.38 -15.68
N LEU A 207 -2.96 -0.20 -15.08
CA LEU A 207 -3.79 -0.01 -13.90
C LEU A 207 -4.94 0.96 -14.18
N VAL A 208 -6.16 0.51 -13.94
CA VAL A 208 -7.34 1.37 -13.83
C VAL A 208 -7.84 1.31 -12.39
N ILE A 209 -7.93 2.46 -11.73
CA ILE A 209 -8.44 2.56 -10.36
C ILE A 209 -9.94 2.79 -10.42
N PRO A 210 -10.78 1.85 -9.96
CA PRO A 210 -12.23 2.04 -9.91
C PRO A 210 -12.61 3.03 -8.81
N PRO A 211 -13.85 3.56 -8.82
CA PRO A 211 -14.39 4.29 -7.70
C PRO A 211 -14.37 3.44 -6.42
N ALA A 212 -14.12 4.10 -5.30
CA ALA A 212 -14.23 3.47 -3.99
C ALA A 212 -15.67 3.56 -3.47
N GLU A 213 -16.11 2.55 -2.74
CA GLU A 213 -17.32 2.56 -1.93
C GLU A 213 -16.98 2.62 -0.44
N VAL A 214 -17.85 3.24 0.36
CA VAL A 214 -17.72 3.22 1.83
C VAL A 214 -18.49 2.02 2.34
N VAL A 215 -17.77 1.04 2.89
CA VAL A 215 -18.35 -0.21 3.38
C VAL A 215 -18.59 -0.19 4.89
N TRP A 216 -17.98 0.75 5.58
CA TRP A 216 -18.19 1.02 6.99
C TRP A 216 -17.82 2.46 7.32
N SER A 217 -18.55 3.08 8.26
CA SER A 217 -18.18 4.38 8.82
C SER A 217 -18.58 4.50 10.28
N GLU A 218 -17.80 5.30 11.02
CA GLU A 218 -18.05 5.64 12.41
C GLU A 218 -17.61 7.08 12.68
N THR A 219 -18.42 7.81 13.46
CA THR A 219 -18.05 9.16 13.91
C THR A 219 -17.37 9.09 15.26
N TYR A 220 -16.17 9.61 15.33
CA TYR A 220 -15.40 9.76 16.57
C TYR A 220 -15.47 11.21 17.05
N GLU A 221 -16.06 11.41 18.22
CA GLU A 221 -16.09 12.71 18.91
C GLU A 221 -14.81 12.89 19.73
N ARG A 222 -14.10 13.99 19.51
CA ARG A 222 -12.89 14.28 20.28
C ARG A 222 -13.24 14.77 21.66
N PRO A 223 -12.54 14.30 22.70
CA PRO A 223 -12.63 14.88 24.02
C PRO A 223 -12.37 16.39 23.99
N ALA A 224 -13.10 17.15 24.78
CA ALA A 224 -13.01 18.61 24.81
C ALA A 224 -11.58 19.13 25.11
N SER A 225 -10.79 18.34 25.86
CA SER A 225 -9.39 18.62 26.17
C SER A 225 -8.46 18.61 24.96
N TYR A 226 -8.88 17.99 23.84
CA TYR A 226 -8.10 17.94 22.59
C TYR A 226 -8.56 18.95 21.53
N ARG A 227 -9.61 19.72 21.81
CA ARG A 227 -10.12 20.72 20.88
C ARG A 227 -9.16 21.91 20.86
N GLY A 228 -8.22 21.93 19.97
CA GLY A 228 -7.35 23.11 19.75
C GLY A 228 -5.86 22.86 19.53
N TYR A 229 -5.35 21.65 19.75
CA TYR A 229 -3.90 21.42 19.68
C TYR A 229 -3.44 20.23 18.83
N ALA A 230 -4.31 19.39 18.33
CA ALA A 230 -3.88 18.20 17.61
C ALA A 230 -4.20 18.32 16.12
N THR A 231 -3.16 18.29 15.30
CA THR A 231 -3.35 17.85 13.93
C THR A 231 -3.84 16.41 13.97
N PRO A 232 -4.91 16.05 13.20
CA PRO A 232 -5.55 14.72 13.23
C PRO A 232 -4.60 13.54 13.02
N TYR A 233 -3.46 13.82 12.40
CA TYR A 233 -2.51 12.82 11.96
C TYR A 233 -1.61 12.21 13.04
N GLN A 234 -1.46 12.86 14.21
CA GLN A 234 -0.46 12.41 15.17
C GLN A 234 -0.97 11.52 16.30
N HIS A 235 -2.25 11.58 16.64
CA HIS A 235 -2.77 10.85 17.81
C HIS A 235 -3.84 9.79 17.52
N GLY A 236 -4.66 9.96 16.50
CA GLY A 236 -5.75 9.01 16.20
C GLY A 236 -5.26 7.66 15.67
N LEU A 237 -4.23 7.67 14.83
CA LEU A 237 -3.69 6.44 14.25
C LEU A 237 -2.85 5.61 15.24
N ARG A 238 -2.25 6.24 16.25
CA ARG A 238 -1.42 5.52 17.23
C ARG A 238 -2.20 4.67 18.22
N GLN A 239 -3.48 4.97 18.48
CA GLN A 239 -4.24 4.26 19.51
C GLN A 239 -5.07 3.10 19.00
N GLN A 240 -5.35 3.01 17.70
CA GLN A 240 -6.22 1.96 17.15
C GLN A 240 -5.52 0.85 16.36
N PHE A 241 -4.28 1.05 15.97
CA PHE A 241 -3.48 0.01 15.34
C PHE A 241 -2.47 -0.61 16.31
N THR A 242 -2.96 -1.08 17.46
CA THR A 242 -2.24 -2.10 18.18
C THR A 242 -2.51 -3.40 17.43
N ILE A 243 -1.60 -3.78 16.57
CA ILE A 243 -1.55 -5.14 16.04
C ILE A 243 -1.27 -6.01 17.26
N HIS A 244 -2.28 -6.69 17.77
CA HIS A 244 -2.07 -7.75 18.74
C HIS A 244 -1.31 -8.86 18.00
N GLN A 245 0.01 -8.88 18.16
CA GLN A 245 0.79 -10.09 17.91
C GLN A 245 0.26 -11.11 18.90
N GLY A 246 -0.51 -12.06 18.41
CA GLY A 246 -0.89 -13.24 19.18
C GLY A 246 0.39 -13.94 19.65
N ALA A 247 0.42 -14.26 20.92
CA ALA A 247 1.44 -15.11 21.53
C ALA A 247 1.32 -16.54 21.01
#